data_554029d6db08ed1233e13ce1a0fb0e37
#
_entry.id   554029d6db08ed1233e13ce1a0fb0e37
#
_cell.length_a   1.000
_cell.length_b   1.000
_cell.length_c   1.000
_cell.angle_alpha   90.00
_cell.angle_beta   90.00
_cell.angle_gamma   90.00
#
_symmetry.space_group_name_H-M   'P 1'
#
loop_
_entity.id
_entity.type
_entity.pdbx_description
1 polymer ?
#
loop_
_entity_poly.entity_id
_entity_poly.type
_entity_poly.pdbx_seq_one_letter_code
_entity_poly.pdbx_strand_id
1 'polypeptide(L)'
;MTTFRRALLGGAAAALLCVGGVQAQDGAKPQYGGTLEVGTMFVTLSALSWDPHDWNWKLNHDTGQFYEQLIAGDLDKSVRKGGKHPFVADAYLATEAQRGELAEKWELVENPLSVDFTLRKGIMFPEKPGVMPSRELTAEDVAYAFNRLRSSPKHIGGYYDFVGSVVARDKYTVVFNFKEYNAEWDYRLAWGFYTTITPKEVVDAGPNNWKNVNGTGPFMLTDFVAGNSNTYTKNPIYWDKEKLGGQEYKLPFVDKLVYRTIKDEATQLAAIRTAKLDLLETINARYIPELKKSAPQLQFAKRLSILGSFMALRTDTKPFDDIRVRRAINMAVNKKEIIEAHYTGEAEMHAYPMYPDWDGYYDSLDKMPDSVKELYAYNPKKAKELLKEAGYPNGFTFKMQFCSCSPDHSELAPLIAAYLEQVGIKAELKPTEYGAFLSAMTTRKHEAGYLMNSSHTNPTTSIRKSFVSGQTWNPSMHTNAKFDAKMDEVYKTRDETKRKQLLREMTVEIMDAAPYLWLPTPYVYAAWWPWVKNYGGEMSVGSLRPGPIYARIWIDQELKKKLGH
;
A
#
# COMPACT_ATOMS: atom_id res chain seq x y z
N MET A 1 -22.20 0.69 -66.94
CA MET A 1 -23.02 0.81 -65.71
C MET A 1 -22.28 0.11 -64.60
N THR A 2 -21.57 0.86 -63.82
CA THR A 2 -20.50 0.44 -62.89
C THR A 2 -21.02 0.47 -61.47
N THR A 3 -21.04 -0.69 -60.84
CA THR A 3 -21.43 -0.91 -59.45
C THR A 3 -20.23 -0.69 -58.51
N PHE A 4 -20.31 0.34 -57.65
CA PHE A 4 -19.35 0.59 -56.58
C PHE A 4 -19.66 -0.30 -55.35
N ARG A 5 -18.77 -1.23 -55.04
CA ARG A 5 -18.70 -1.90 -53.72
C ARG A 5 -17.93 -1.00 -52.76
N ARG A 6 -18.59 -0.52 -51.70
CA ARG A 6 -17.95 0.07 -50.53
C ARG A 6 -17.53 -1.06 -49.59
N ALA A 7 -16.22 -1.19 -49.39
CA ALA A 7 -15.63 -1.97 -48.32
C ALA A 7 -15.62 -1.13 -47.05
N LEU A 8 -16.25 -1.60 -45.98
CA LEU A 8 -16.14 -1.09 -44.63
C LEU A 8 -14.86 -1.67 -44.02
N LEU A 9 -13.82 -0.85 -43.90
CA LEU A 9 -12.66 -1.13 -43.08
C LEU A 9 -13.00 -0.70 -41.67
N GLY A 10 -13.20 -1.67 -40.76
CA GLY A 10 -13.25 -1.46 -39.34
C GLY A 10 -11.85 -1.14 -38.83
N GLY A 11 -11.60 0.12 -38.52
CA GLY A 11 -10.41 0.54 -37.82
C GLY A 11 -10.54 0.27 -36.31
N ALA A 12 -9.83 -0.73 -35.83
CA ALA A 12 -9.56 -0.86 -34.40
C ALA A 12 -8.63 0.29 -34.00
N ALA A 13 -9.18 1.32 -33.35
CA ALA A 13 -8.40 2.35 -32.71
C ALA A 13 -7.73 1.75 -31.46
N ALA A 14 -6.48 1.36 -31.60
CA ALA A 14 -5.60 1.15 -30.46
C ALA A 14 -5.44 2.50 -29.77
N ALA A 15 -6.06 2.66 -28.61
CA ALA A 15 -5.77 3.78 -27.72
C ALA A 15 -4.32 3.65 -27.23
N LEU A 16 -3.41 4.31 -27.92
CA LEU A 16 -2.09 4.60 -27.37
C LEU A 16 -2.31 5.49 -26.14
N LEU A 17 -2.24 4.91 -24.96
CA LEU A 17 -2.02 5.62 -23.73
C LEU A 17 -0.71 6.39 -23.89
N CYS A 18 -0.81 7.69 -24.18
CA CYS A 18 0.29 8.62 -23.98
C CYS A 18 0.57 8.70 -22.47
N VAL A 19 1.30 7.72 -21.95
CA VAL A 19 2.10 7.93 -20.77
C VAL A 19 3.12 8.99 -21.21
N GLY A 20 2.87 10.25 -20.85
CA GLY A 20 3.86 11.30 -20.98
C GLY A 20 5.08 10.85 -20.19
N GLY A 21 6.02 10.20 -20.87
CA GLY A 21 7.28 9.78 -20.29
C GLY A 21 7.92 11.01 -19.66
N VAL A 22 8.06 11.04 -18.35
CA VAL A 22 9.00 11.90 -17.67
C VAL A 22 10.37 11.47 -18.21
N GLN A 23 10.81 12.12 -19.29
CA GLN A 23 12.18 11.94 -19.77
C GLN A 23 13.09 12.24 -18.58
N ALA A 24 13.85 11.24 -18.17
CA ALA A 24 14.99 11.47 -17.30
C ALA A 24 15.76 12.67 -17.90
N GLN A 25 15.88 13.75 -17.12
CA GLN A 25 16.69 14.88 -17.52
C GLN A 25 18.16 14.42 -17.47
N ASP A 26 18.58 13.73 -18.52
CA ASP A 26 19.98 13.38 -18.75
C ASP A 26 20.79 14.65 -18.85
N GLY A 27 21.65 14.90 -17.86
CA GLY A 27 22.67 15.93 -17.91
C GLY A 27 22.78 16.88 -16.72
N ALA A 28 21.76 17.09 -15.92
CA ALA A 28 21.88 17.96 -14.76
C ALA A 28 22.58 17.23 -13.60
N LYS A 29 23.69 17.80 -13.10
CA LYS A 29 24.35 17.31 -11.88
C LYS A 29 23.41 17.52 -10.69
N PRO A 30 23.23 16.51 -9.81
CA PRO A 30 22.42 16.67 -8.61
C PRO A 30 23.02 17.75 -7.70
N GLN A 31 22.14 18.52 -7.08
CA GLN A 31 22.52 19.53 -6.09
C GLN A 31 22.36 18.93 -4.70
N TYR A 32 23.32 19.19 -3.83
CA TYR A 32 23.22 18.88 -2.42
C TYR A 32 22.63 20.07 -1.66
N GLY A 33 21.89 19.75 -0.60
CA GLY A 33 21.34 20.77 0.29
C GLY A 33 19.85 21.03 0.08
N GLY A 34 19.33 21.94 0.87
CA GLY A 34 17.92 22.33 0.83
C GLY A 34 17.00 21.42 1.65
N THR A 35 15.71 21.74 1.61
CA THR A 35 14.66 21.04 2.32
C THR A 35 13.64 20.50 1.32
N LEU A 36 13.21 19.25 1.53
CA LEU A 36 12.08 18.66 0.83
C LEU A 36 10.86 18.69 1.76
N GLU A 37 9.83 19.44 1.40
CA GLU A 37 8.56 19.56 2.13
C GLU A 37 7.51 18.63 1.49
N VAL A 38 7.11 17.59 2.22
CA VAL A 38 6.14 16.57 1.75
C VAL A 38 4.84 16.68 2.52
N GLY A 39 3.72 16.77 1.83
CA GLY A 39 2.39 16.78 2.43
C GLY A 39 1.83 15.38 2.66
N THR A 40 1.26 15.13 3.84
CA THR A 40 0.52 13.91 4.15
C THR A 40 -0.76 14.22 4.94
N MET A 41 -1.82 13.44 4.70
CA MET A 41 -3.04 13.51 5.52
C MET A 41 -2.93 12.63 6.79
N PHE A 42 -2.00 11.69 6.81
CA PHE A 42 -1.89 10.72 7.87
C PHE A 42 -1.05 11.25 9.03
N VAL A 43 -1.68 11.43 10.18
CA VAL A 43 -0.96 11.65 11.45
C VAL A 43 -0.26 10.36 11.88
N THR A 44 0.83 10.49 12.60
CA THR A 44 1.39 9.37 13.37
C THR A 44 0.28 8.86 14.31
N LEU A 45 -0.12 7.58 14.16
CA LEU A 45 -1.31 7.01 14.82
C LEU A 45 -1.19 6.99 16.35
N SER A 46 0.03 6.95 16.86
CA SER A 46 0.32 7.11 18.28
C SER A 46 1.55 7.99 18.42
N ALA A 47 1.37 9.14 19.03
CA ALA A 47 2.47 10.03 19.36
C ALA A 47 3.49 9.40 20.35
N LEU A 48 3.12 8.28 20.94
CA LEU A 48 3.90 7.57 21.96
C LEU A 48 4.54 6.28 21.43
N SER A 49 4.33 5.91 20.14
CA SER A 49 4.84 4.65 19.60
C SER A 49 5.72 4.91 18.39
N TRP A 50 7.04 4.73 18.59
CA TRP A 50 8.07 4.75 17.54
C TRP A 50 8.76 3.39 17.43
N ASP A 51 8.16 2.38 18.05
CA ASP A 51 8.70 1.04 18.17
C ASP A 51 8.03 0.08 17.18
N PRO A 52 8.77 -0.54 16.23
CA PRO A 52 8.23 -1.55 15.33
C PRO A 52 7.54 -2.73 16.04
N HIS A 53 7.93 -3.01 17.29
CA HIS A 53 7.30 -4.00 18.17
C HIS A 53 5.81 -3.73 18.46
N ASP A 54 5.34 -2.50 18.25
CA ASP A 54 3.94 -2.11 18.45
C ASP A 54 3.03 -2.46 17.28
N TRP A 55 3.55 -2.98 16.18
CA TRP A 55 2.78 -3.41 15.01
C TRP A 55 1.83 -2.34 14.45
N ASN A 56 2.24 -1.08 14.51
CA ASN A 56 1.52 0.04 13.95
C ASN A 56 1.94 0.23 12.48
N TRP A 57 0.99 0.12 11.54
CA TRP A 57 1.26 0.22 10.09
C TRP A 57 1.93 1.54 9.67
N LYS A 58 1.54 2.65 10.31
CA LYS A 58 2.08 3.99 10.00
C LYS A 58 3.55 4.13 10.37
N LEU A 59 4.04 3.30 11.30
CA LEU A 59 5.44 3.33 11.70
C LEU A 59 6.39 3.11 10.53
N ASN A 60 6.12 2.15 9.64
CA ASN A 60 6.99 1.94 8.49
C ASN A 60 7.16 3.22 7.65
N HIS A 61 6.08 3.98 7.47
CA HIS A 61 6.12 5.25 6.76
C HIS A 61 6.94 6.31 7.50
N ASP A 62 6.76 6.44 8.81
CA ASP A 62 7.46 7.45 9.62
C ASP A 62 8.89 7.03 9.96
N THR A 63 9.12 5.75 10.30
CA THR A 63 10.43 5.24 10.70
C THR A 63 11.27 4.74 9.54
N GLY A 64 10.70 4.46 8.39
CA GLY A 64 11.41 4.07 7.17
C GLY A 64 12.33 5.14 6.59
N GLN A 65 12.35 6.33 7.20
CA GLN A 65 13.31 7.39 6.92
C GLN A 65 14.66 7.13 7.61
N PHE A 66 14.66 6.41 8.74
CA PHE A 66 15.86 6.17 9.53
C PHE A 66 16.11 4.71 9.88
N TYR A 67 15.11 3.83 9.84
CA TYR A 67 15.31 2.38 9.92
C TYR A 67 15.37 1.76 8.54
N GLU A 68 16.24 0.76 8.38
CA GLU A 68 16.38 -0.03 7.17
C GLU A 68 15.94 -1.49 7.39
N GLN A 69 15.79 -2.21 6.28
CA GLN A 69 15.39 -3.62 6.21
C GLN A 69 16.48 -4.44 5.53
N LEU A 70 16.32 -5.75 5.45
CA LEU A 70 17.31 -6.62 4.79
C LEU A 70 17.26 -6.47 3.27
N ILE A 71 16.05 -6.35 2.71
CA ILE A 71 15.79 -6.22 1.27
C ILE A 71 14.95 -4.95 1.03
N ALA A 72 15.17 -4.31 -0.11
CA ALA A 72 14.36 -3.19 -0.60
C ALA A 72 14.16 -3.28 -2.12
N GLY A 73 13.30 -2.42 -2.66
CA GLY A 73 13.09 -2.27 -4.10
C GLY A 73 14.31 -1.64 -4.79
N ASP A 74 14.65 -2.20 -5.93
CA ASP A 74 15.71 -1.71 -6.81
C ASP A 74 15.20 -0.56 -7.68
N LEU A 75 15.42 0.67 -7.25
CA LEU A 75 14.99 1.87 -7.99
C LEU A 75 15.69 2.03 -9.35
N ASP A 76 16.78 1.29 -9.62
CA ASP A 76 17.37 1.24 -10.96
C ASP A 76 16.47 0.50 -11.97
N LYS A 77 15.53 -0.31 -11.48
CA LYS A 77 14.49 -0.99 -12.26
C LYS A 77 13.17 -0.22 -12.33
N SER A 78 13.15 1.01 -11.81
CA SER A 78 11.95 1.87 -11.86
C SER A 78 11.64 2.37 -13.27
N VAL A 79 10.35 2.64 -13.53
CA VAL A 79 9.89 3.25 -14.79
C VAL A 79 10.66 4.55 -15.08
N ARG A 80 10.96 5.36 -14.06
CA ARG A 80 11.75 6.59 -14.17
C ARG A 80 13.14 6.37 -14.77
N LYS A 81 13.74 5.21 -14.53
CA LYS A 81 15.05 4.83 -15.08
C LYS A 81 14.97 3.90 -16.30
N GLY A 82 13.79 3.80 -16.93
CA GLY A 82 13.56 2.94 -18.12
C GLY A 82 13.25 1.48 -17.80
N GLY A 83 13.09 1.13 -16.53
CA GLY A 83 12.62 -0.19 -16.09
C GLY A 83 11.10 -0.33 -16.16
N LYS A 84 10.58 -1.43 -15.63
CA LYS A 84 9.14 -1.76 -15.70
C LYS A 84 8.39 -1.61 -14.36
N HIS A 85 9.08 -1.37 -13.25
CA HIS A 85 8.47 -1.35 -11.92
C HIS A 85 8.14 0.08 -11.48
N PRO A 86 6.85 0.43 -11.30
CA PRO A 86 6.45 1.80 -10.94
C PRO A 86 6.69 2.13 -9.46
N PHE A 87 6.82 1.14 -8.56
CA PHE A 87 6.97 1.31 -7.11
C PHE A 87 5.87 2.16 -6.46
N VAL A 88 4.63 2.00 -6.93
CA VAL A 88 3.46 2.77 -6.49
C VAL A 88 2.55 2.01 -5.51
N ALA A 89 2.87 0.76 -5.19
CA ALA A 89 2.09 -0.05 -4.25
C ALA A 89 2.61 0.12 -2.81
N ASP A 90 1.69 0.06 -1.85
CA ASP A 90 2.01 0.17 -0.42
C ASP A 90 2.98 -0.90 0.08
N ALA A 91 2.76 -2.15 -0.34
CA ALA A 91 3.47 -3.30 0.19
C ALA A 91 3.56 -4.44 -0.85
N TYR A 92 3.93 -4.10 -2.07
CA TYR A 92 4.24 -5.06 -3.12
C TYR A 92 5.64 -4.80 -3.67
N LEU A 93 6.40 -5.87 -3.75
CA LEU A 93 7.74 -5.86 -4.33
C LEU A 93 7.92 -7.17 -5.11
N ALA A 94 7.90 -7.07 -6.43
CA ALA A 94 8.16 -8.22 -7.30
C ALA A 94 9.56 -8.78 -7.02
N THR A 95 9.71 -10.11 -7.07
CA THR A 95 11.00 -10.77 -6.76
C THR A 95 12.14 -10.22 -7.62
N GLU A 96 11.89 -10.00 -8.91
CA GLU A 96 12.88 -9.45 -9.84
C GLU A 96 13.17 -7.95 -9.61
N ALA A 97 12.35 -7.25 -8.84
CA ALA A 97 12.58 -5.86 -8.44
C ALA A 97 13.28 -5.72 -7.10
N GLN A 98 13.62 -6.82 -6.44
CA GLN A 98 14.32 -6.81 -5.17
C GLN A 98 15.81 -6.51 -5.35
N ARG A 99 16.35 -5.77 -4.38
CA ARG A 99 17.80 -5.62 -4.16
C ARG A 99 18.11 -5.78 -2.67
N GLY A 100 19.32 -6.15 -2.36
CA GLY A 100 19.78 -6.08 -0.98
C GLY A 100 19.85 -4.65 -0.47
N GLU A 101 19.35 -4.42 0.75
CA GLU A 101 19.51 -3.17 1.50
C GLU A 101 20.59 -3.38 2.57
N LEU A 102 20.25 -3.76 3.80
CA LEU A 102 21.26 -4.15 4.79
C LEU A 102 21.94 -5.47 4.44
N ALA A 103 21.22 -6.39 3.79
CA ALA A 103 21.85 -7.60 3.23
C ALA A 103 22.53 -7.29 1.90
N GLU A 104 23.73 -7.84 1.70
CA GLU A 104 24.39 -7.85 0.40
C GLU A 104 23.86 -8.99 -0.48
N LYS A 105 23.58 -10.14 0.13
CA LYS A 105 23.02 -11.33 -0.52
C LYS A 105 22.26 -12.20 0.48
N TRP A 106 21.43 -13.08 -0.05
CA TRP A 106 20.72 -14.11 0.73
C TRP A 106 20.61 -15.39 -0.04
N GLU A 107 20.45 -16.50 0.69
CA GLU A 107 20.33 -17.83 0.12
C GLU A 107 19.30 -18.64 0.92
N LEU A 108 18.39 -19.30 0.21
CA LEU A 108 17.50 -20.31 0.78
C LEU A 108 18.21 -21.64 0.82
N VAL A 109 18.52 -22.12 2.01
CA VAL A 109 19.19 -23.39 2.27
C VAL A 109 18.14 -24.47 2.54
N GLU A 110 18.29 -25.64 1.89
CA GLU A 110 17.29 -26.72 1.99
C GLU A 110 17.52 -27.66 3.18
N ASN A 111 18.76 -27.85 3.59
CA ASN A 111 19.08 -28.79 4.66
C ASN A 111 20.28 -28.31 5.50
N PRO A 112 20.06 -27.84 6.73
CA PRO A 112 18.75 -27.57 7.34
C PRO A 112 18.02 -26.42 6.65
N LEU A 113 16.68 -26.47 6.66
CA LEU A 113 15.86 -25.44 6.00
C LEU A 113 16.05 -24.07 6.70
N SER A 114 16.63 -23.13 5.97
CA SER A 114 16.90 -21.77 6.48
C SER A 114 16.99 -20.75 5.35
N VAL A 115 16.96 -19.47 5.72
CA VAL A 115 17.45 -18.40 4.85
C VAL A 115 18.63 -17.73 5.55
N ASP A 116 19.75 -17.70 4.84
CA ASP A 116 21.00 -17.10 5.31
C ASP A 116 21.18 -15.74 4.65
N PHE A 117 21.21 -14.66 5.43
CA PHE A 117 21.52 -13.32 4.95
C PHE A 117 22.96 -12.95 5.27
N THR A 118 23.73 -12.56 4.25
CA THR A 118 25.04 -11.93 4.45
C THR A 118 24.85 -10.40 4.45
N LEU A 119 25.21 -9.75 5.54
CA LEU A 119 25.09 -8.31 5.70
C LEU A 119 26.20 -7.57 4.94
N ARG A 120 25.89 -6.35 4.49
CA ARG A 120 26.91 -5.41 4.02
C ARG A 120 27.84 -5.02 5.15
N LYS A 121 29.13 -4.92 4.86
CA LYS A 121 30.14 -4.44 5.79
C LYS A 121 30.18 -2.91 5.79
N GLY A 122 30.53 -2.31 6.95
CA GLY A 122 30.72 -0.87 7.08
C GLY A 122 29.44 -0.07 7.15
N ILE A 123 28.28 -0.70 7.34
CA ILE A 123 27.03 0.05 7.62
C ILE A 123 27.07 0.48 9.09
N MET A 124 26.94 1.79 9.31
CA MET A 124 27.11 2.40 10.62
C MET A 124 25.80 2.96 11.16
N PHE A 125 25.51 2.70 12.42
CA PHE A 125 24.60 3.56 13.18
C PHE A 125 25.29 4.89 13.47
N PRO A 126 24.67 6.05 13.23
CA PRO A 126 25.21 7.33 13.68
C PRO A 126 25.22 7.42 15.21
N GLU A 127 26.06 8.28 15.75
CA GLU A 127 26.00 8.62 17.17
C GLU A 127 24.64 9.23 17.52
N LYS A 128 24.06 8.76 18.63
CA LYS A 128 22.88 9.35 19.26
C LYS A 128 23.20 9.69 20.69
N PRO A 129 23.47 10.99 21.00
CA PRO A 129 23.87 11.40 22.35
C PRO A 129 22.89 10.92 23.44
N GLY A 130 23.41 10.30 24.48
CA GLY A 130 22.62 9.76 25.59
C GLY A 130 21.93 8.40 25.30
N VAL A 131 22.06 7.86 24.07
CA VAL A 131 21.48 6.57 23.67
C VAL A 131 22.56 5.59 23.25
N MET A 132 23.36 5.93 22.23
CA MET A 132 24.40 5.02 21.73
C MET A 132 25.54 5.76 21.03
N PRO A 133 26.79 5.25 21.10
CA PRO A 133 27.87 5.71 20.24
C PRO A 133 27.64 5.29 18.78
N SER A 134 28.38 5.92 17.85
CA SER A 134 28.44 5.42 16.49
C SER A 134 29.12 4.05 16.48
N ARG A 135 28.49 3.06 15.86
CA ARG A 135 29.02 1.71 15.71
C ARG A 135 28.50 1.01 14.47
N GLU A 136 29.21 -0.02 14.04
CA GLU A 136 28.82 -0.84 12.90
C GLU A 136 27.62 -1.74 13.23
N LEU A 137 26.70 -1.88 12.24
CA LEU A 137 25.63 -2.87 12.24
C LEU A 137 26.23 -4.29 12.13
N THR A 138 25.71 -5.22 12.93
CA THR A 138 26.11 -6.61 12.91
C THR A 138 24.92 -7.56 12.81
N ALA A 139 25.17 -8.85 12.54
CA ALA A 139 24.15 -9.89 12.52
C ALA A 139 23.43 -10.04 13.88
N GLU A 140 24.09 -9.70 14.99
CA GLU A 140 23.46 -9.69 16.32
C GLU A 140 22.33 -8.66 16.41
N ASP A 141 22.47 -7.48 15.78
CA ASP A 141 21.42 -6.46 15.75
C ASP A 141 20.18 -6.97 15.03
N VAL A 142 20.38 -7.66 13.90
CA VAL A 142 19.29 -8.26 13.12
C VAL A 142 18.61 -9.38 13.91
N ALA A 143 19.39 -10.29 14.48
CA ALA A 143 18.86 -11.39 15.28
C ALA A 143 18.09 -10.87 16.50
N TYR A 144 18.62 -9.87 17.19
CA TYR A 144 17.96 -9.21 18.32
C TYR A 144 16.61 -8.59 17.91
N ALA A 145 16.63 -7.76 16.85
CA ALA A 145 15.41 -7.06 16.38
C ALA A 145 14.31 -8.06 15.99
N PHE A 146 14.63 -9.14 15.27
CA PHE A 146 13.64 -10.15 14.87
C PHE A 146 13.14 -11.00 16.02
N ASN A 147 14.01 -11.44 16.92
CA ASN A 147 13.59 -12.21 18.09
C ASN A 147 12.67 -11.37 18.99
N ARG A 148 12.96 -10.08 19.13
CA ARG A 148 12.10 -9.14 19.85
C ARG A 148 10.76 -8.94 19.12
N LEU A 149 10.76 -8.75 17.80
CA LEU A 149 9.54 -8.60 17.00
C LEU A 149 8.61 -9.81 17.12
N ARG A 150 9.16 -11.03 17.07
CA ARG A 150 8.40 -12.28 17.26
C ARG A 150 7.80 -12.43 18.65
N SER A 151 8.40 -11.84 19.67
CA SER A 151 7.90 -11.89 21.06
C SER A 151 6.86 -10.81 21.37
N SER A 152 6.50 -9.96 20.41
CA SER A 152 5.50 -8.92 20.61
C SER A 152 4.13 -9.52 20.97
N PRO A 153 3.46 -9.05 22.04
CA PRO A 153 2.10 -9.47 22.35
C PRO A 153 1.08 -8.98 21.32
N LYS A 154 1.48 -8.05 20.44
CA LYS A 154 0.63 -7.48 19.38
C LYS A 154 0.81 -8.18 18.04
N HIS A 155 1.71 -9.17 17.93
CA HIS A 155 1.92 -9.88 16.67
C HIS A 155 0.66 -10.66 16.25
N ILE A 156 0.47 -10.79 14.94
CA ILE A 156 -0.61 -11.59 14.38
C ILE A 156 -0.30 -13.06 14.67
N GLY A 157 -1.22 -13.78 15.32
CA GLY A 157 -1.06 -15.20 15.60
C GLY A 157 -0.77 -16.00 14.33
N GLY A 158 0.18 -16.92 14.40
CA GLY A 158 0.62 -17.74 13.26
C GLY A 158 1.55 -17.05 12.28
N TYR A 159 1.78 -15.72 12.40
CA TYR A 159 2.53 -14.98 11.38
C TYR A 159 3.98 -15.42 11.23
N TYR A 160 4.64 -15.78 12.33
CA TYR A 160 6.03 -16.25 12.35
C TYR A 160 6.21 -17.71 12.78
N ASP A 161 5.15 -18.52 12.81
CA ASP A 161 5.19 -19.90 13.32
C ASP A 161 6.13 -20.81 12.51
N PHE A 162 6.31 -20.50 11.20
CA PHE A 162 7.25 -21.20 10.33
C PHE A 162 8.72 -20.94 10.70
N VAL A 163 9.03 -19.90 11.48
CA VAL A 163 10.41 -19.58 11.91
C VAL A 163 10.72 -20.29 13.21
N GLY A 164 11.72 -21.16 13.20
CA GLY A 164 12.24 -21.87 14.36
C GLY A 164 13.08 -20.95 15.25
N SER A 165 14.17 -20.42 14.69
CA SER A 165 15.10 -19.52 15.39
C SER A 165 15.69 -18.50 14.44
N VAL A 166 16.20 -17.37 15.02
CA VAL A 166 17.00 -16.38 14.29
C VAL A 166 18.27 -16.17 15.07
N VAL A 167 19.41 -16.43 14.47
CA VAL A 167 20.73 -16.41 15.13
C VAL A 167 21.77 -15.72 14.26
N ALA A 168 22.67 -15.00 14.90
CA ALA A 168 23.90 -14.55 14.25
C ALA A 168 24.89 -15.72 14.23
N ARG A 169 25.29 -16.17 13.03
CA ARG A 169 26.30 -17.23 12.86
C ARG A 169 27.71 -16.66 12.99
N ASP A 170 27.89 -15.47 12.49
CA ASP A 170 29.11 -14.66 12.62
C ASP A 170 28.75 -13.17 12.58
N LYS A 171 29.74 -12.29 12.58
CA LYS A 171 29.52 -10.84 12.61
C LYS A 171 28.60 -10.32 11.50
N TYR A 172 28.59 -10.96 10.34
CA TYR A 172 27.86 -10.48 9.14
C TYR A 172 26.88 -11.48 8.57
N THR A 173 26.68 -12.63 9.21
CA THR A 173 25.75 -13.65 8.73
C THR A 173 24.64 -13.90 9.75
N VAL A 174 23.42 -13.59 9.41
CA VAL A 174 22.23 -13.94 10.18
C VAL A 174 21.48 -15.08 9.50
N VAL A 175 21.09 -16.08 10.30
CA VAL A 175 20.41 -17.29 9.83
C VAL A 175 18.99 -17.33 10.42
N PHE A 176 18.01 -17.42 9.55
CA PHE A 176 16.62 -17.66 9.90
C PHE A 176 16.33 -19.15 9.66
N ASN A 177 16.34 -19.94 10.72
CA ASN A 177 16.02 -21.37 10.64
C ASN A 177 14.51 -21.55 10.57
N PHE A 178 14.03 -22.30 9.60
CA PHE A 178 12.62 -22.57 9.39
C PHE A 178 12.22 -23.94 9.92
N LYS A 179 11.03 -24.05 10.47
CA LYS A 179 10.36 -25.33 10.79
C LYS A 179 9.72 -25.94 9.55
N GLU A 180 9.20 -25.08 8.67
CA GLU A 180 8.62 -25.43 7.38
C GLU A 180 8.79 -24.27 6.40
N TYR A 181 8.72 -24.55 5.11
CA TYR A 181 8.78 -23.52 4.08
C TYR A 181 7.54 -22.65 4.11
N ASN A 182 7.73 -21.34 3.97
CA ASN A 182 6.67 -20.37 3.78
C ASN A 182 6.98 -19.48 2.58
N ALA A 183 6.11 -19.45 1.58
CA ALA A 183 6.33 -18.71 0.34
C ALA A 183 6.37 -17.18 0.50
N GLU A 184 5.92 -16.64 1.64
CA GLU A 184 6.03 -15.23 1.99
C GLU A 184 7.24 -14.91 2.89
N TRP A 185 8.23 -15.80 2.97
CA TRP A 185 9.38 -15.59 3.86
C TRP A 185 10.09 -14.27 3.62
N ASP A 186 10.29 -13.88 2.36
CA ASP A 186 10.95 -12.62 1.99
C ASP A 186 10.15 -11.40 2.46
N TYR A 187 8.83 -11.40 2.24
CA TYR A 187 7.95 -10.36 2.76
C TYR A 187 7.96 -10.30 4.29
N ARG A 188 7.80 -11.46 4.95
CA ARG A 188 7.68 -11.51 6.40
C ARG A 188 8.98 -11.26 7.16
N LEU A 189 10.14 -11.48 6.53
CA LEU A 189 11.43 -11.39 7.20
C LEU A 189 12.31 -10.26 6.67
N ALA A 190 12.13 -9.81 5.42
CA ALA A 190 13.15 -8.99 4.79
C ALA A 190 12.69 -7.61 4.34
N TRP A 191 11.42 -7.44 3.90
CA TRP A 191 10.96 -6.16 3.34
C TRP A 191 9.51 -5.78 3.71
N GLY A 192 8.83 -6.61 4.47
CA GLY A 192 7.44 -6.40 4.87
C GLY A 192 7.26 -5.39 6.00
N PHE A 193 6.03 -5.28 6.49
CA PHE A 193 5.74 -4.44 7.64
C PHE A 193 6.53 -4.90 8.87
N TYR A 194 7.03 -3.94 9.63
CA TYR A 194 7.69 -4.10 10.92
C TYR A 194 9.09 -4.74 10.90
N THR A 195 9.60 -5.18 9.75
CA THR A 195 10.89 -5.90 9.64
C THR A 195 12.10 -4.96 9.64
N THR A 196 11.95 -3.74 10.12
CA THR A 196 13.03 -2.76 10.28
C THR A 196 13.92 -3.09 11.46
N ILE A 197 15.23 -2.80 11.33
CA ILE A 197 16.22 -3.16 12.33
C ILE A 197 16.37 -2.02 13.34
N THR A 198 15.99 -2.31 14.59
CA THR A 198 16.13 -1.41 15.74
C THR A 198 17.23 -1.90 16.65
N PRO A 199 18.30 -1.11 16.91
CA PRO A 199 19.41 -1.53 17.77
C PRO A 199 18.95 -1.64 19.23
N LYS A 200 19.62 -2.54 19.98
CA LYS A 200 19.29 -2.83 21.38
C LYS A 200 19.35 -1.58 22.26
N GLU A 201 20.31 -0.71 22.03
CA GLU A 201 20.51 0.53 22.80
C GLU A 201 19.30 1.46 22.71
N VAL A 202 18.64 1.55 21.55
CA VAL A 202 17.40 2.32 21.38
C VAL A 202 16.28 1.70 22.21
N VAL A 203 16.20 0.37 22.23
CA VAL A 203 15.19 -0.35 23.01
C VAL A 203 15.42 -0.13 24.52
N ASP A 204 16.66 -0.24 24.97
CA ASP A 204 17.03 -0.03 26.38
C ASP A 204 16.78 1.43 26.83
N ALA A 205 16.97 2.40 25.94
CA ALA A 205 16.70 3.82 26.20
C ALA A 205 15.20 4.19 26.19
N GLY A 206 14.33 3.29 25.72
CA GLY A 206 12.90 3.51 25.60
C GLY A 206 12.51 3.93 24.17
N PRO A 207 12.15 2.97 23.30
CA PRO A 207 11.92 3.17 21.86
C PRO A 207 10.64 3.96 21.56
N ASN A 208 9.76 4.15 22.53
CA ASN A 208 8.55 4.97 22.37
C ASN A 208 8.82 6.48 22.45
N ASN A 209 9.98 6.88 22.93
CA ASN A 209 10.40 8.27 22.91
C ASN A 209 11.09 8.57 21.58
N TRP A 210 10.50 9.43 20.75
CA TRP A 210 11.06 9.81 19.46
C TRP A 210 12.48 10.38 19.53
N LYS A 211 12.88 10.93 20.67
CA LYS A 211 14.24 11.46 20.92
C LYS A 211 15.29 10.36 20.98
N ASN A 212 14.89 9.14 21.30
CA ASN A 212 15.80 8.01 21.47
C ASN A 212 16.00 7.21 20.16
N VAL A 213 15.12 7.39 19.15
CA VAL A 213 15.20 6.59 17.92
C VAL A 213 16.48 6.86 17.14
N ASN A 214 17.08 5.80 16.62
CA ASN A 214 18.30 5.83 15.83
C ASN A 214 18.38 4.61 14.91
N GLY A 215 18.84 4.78 13.70
CA GLY A 215 18.93 3.71 12.70
C GLY A 215 19.99 4.01 11.64
N THR A 216 20.18 3.09 10.73
CA THR A 216 21.18 3.15 9.67
C THR A 216 20.72 3.90 8.43
N GLY A 217 19.45 4.30 8.35
CA GLY A 217 18.81 4.87 7.17
C GLY A 217 19.31 6.25 6.76
N PRO A 218 18.77 6.78 5.64
CA PRO A 218 19.26 8.01 5.01
C PRO A 218 19.07 9.28 5.86
N PHE A 219 18.12 9.27 6.78
CA PHE A 219 17.81 10.44 7.60
C PHE A 219 17.80 10.09 9.08
N MET A 220 17.81 11.10 9.93
CA MET A 220 17.68 11.01 11.38
C MET A 220 16.50 11.88 11.83
N LEU A 221 15.61 11.37 12.66
CA LEU A 221 14.51 12.15 13.24
C LEU A 221 15.06 13.16 14.23
N THR A 222 14.85 14.45 13.96
CA THR A 222 15.41 15.55 14.77
C THR A 222 14.35 16.43 15.41
N ASP A 223 13.11 16.38 14.93
CA ASP A 223 11.98 17.05 15.57
C ASP A 223 10.67 16.36 15.24
N PHE A 224 9.74 16.38 16.20
CA PHE A 224 8.41 15.81 16.09
C PHE A 224 7.39 16.70 16.80
N VAL A 225 6.47 17.24 16.03
CA VAL A 225 5.32 17.99 16.53
C VAL A 225 4.05 17.20 16.26
N ALA A 226 3.49 16.61 17.31
CA ALA A 226 2.34 15.71 17.18
C ALA A 226 1.18 16.34 16.40
N GLY A 227 0.71 15.65 15.38
CA GLY A 227 -0.38 16.09 14.51
C GLY A 227 -0.02 17.23 13.54
N ASN A 228 1.23 17.66 13.49
CA ASN A 228 1.70 18.76 12.64
C ASN A 228 2.85 18.35 11.72
N SER A 229 3.98 17.87 12.27
CA SER A 229 5.14 17.57 11.43
C SER A 229 6.14 16.60 12.05
N ASN A 230 6.80 15.85 11.17
CA ASN A 230 8.01 15.09 11.46
C ASN A 230 9.16 15.73 10.68
N THR A 231 10.25 16.12 11.34
CA THR A 231 11.42 16.70 10.69
C THR A 231 12.62 15.75 10.81
N TYR A 232 13.22 15.49 9.67
CA TYR A 232 14.38 14.61 9.54
C TYR A 232 15.53 15.38 8.94
N THR A 233 16.75 15.17 9.44
CA THR A 233 17.98 15.68 8.85
C THR A 233 18.78 14.55 8.23
N LYS A 234 19.58 14.86 7.22
CA LYS A 234 20.40 13.85 6.55
C LYS A 234 21.30 13.10 7.53
N ASN A 235 21.45 11.80 7.33
CA ASN A 235 22.47 11.00 7.98
C ASN A 235 23.80 11.17 7.22
N PRO A 236 24.83 11.82 7.81
CA PRO A 236 26.06 12.13 7.09
C PRO A 236 26.93 10.91 6.77
N ILE A 237 26.66 9.79 7.44
CA ILE A 237 27.38 8.52 7.27
C ILE A 237 26.55 7.45 6.56
N TYR A 238 25.45 7.85 5.91
CA TYR A 238 24.61 6.93 5.14
C TYR A 238 25.43 6.24 4.05
N TRP A 239 25.26 4.95 3.91
CA TRP A 239 26.12 4.07 3.10
C TRP A 239 25.75 4.04 1.61
N ASP A 240 24.45 4.22 1.27
CA ASP A 240 23.96 4.02 -0.09
C ASP A 240 24.29 5.20 -1.01
N LYS A 241 24.29 4.95 -2.30
CA LYS A 241 24.66 5.90 -3.34
C LYS A 241 23.62 5.89 -4.46
N GLU A 242 23.60 6.96 -5.24
CA GLU A 242 22.82 7.08 -6.47
C GLU A 242 23.74 7.23 -7.67
N LYS A 243 23.44 6.50 -8.75
CA LYS A 243 24.15 6.62 -10.01
C LYS A 243 23.36 7.46 -10.99
N LEU A 244 23.91 8.62 -11.36
CA LEU A 244 23.32 9.57 -12.30
C LEU A 244 24.36 9.97 -13.37
N GLY A 245 23.98 9.89 -14.65
CA GLY A 245 24.89 10.25 -15.75
C GLY A 245 26.22 9.47 -15.73
N GLY A 246 26.23 8.25 -15.25
CA GLY A 246 27.43 7.41 -15.13
C GLY A 246 28.31 7.70 -13.90
N GLN A 247 27.99 8.69 -13.08
CA GLN A 247 28.72 9.03 -11.86
C GLN A 247 27.97 8.58 -10.61
N GLU A 248 28.71 8.19 -9.57
CA GLU A 248 28.14 7.85 -8.26
C GLU A 248 28.15 9.06 -7.33
N TYR A 249 27.02 9.26 -6.63
CA TYR A 249 26.80 10.33 -5.67
C TYR A 249 26.41 9.75 -4.32
N LYS A 250 26.94 10.32 -3.23
CA LYS A 250 26.52 9.96 -1.88
C LYS A 250 25.08 10.41 -1.64
N LEU A 251 24.33 9.62 -0.87
CA LEU A 251 22.99 9.97 -0.43
C LEU A 251 22.98 10.37 1.06
N PRO A 252 21.93 11.07 1.52
CA PRO A 252 20.88 11.74 0.74
C PRO A 252 21.35 13.07 0.13
N PHE A 253 20.64 13.54 -0.90
CA PHE A 253 20.95 14.83 -1.53
C PHE A 253 20.46 16.02 -0.70
N VAL A 254 19.19 15.96 -0.19
CA VAL A 254 18.64 17.04 0.63
C VAL A 254 19.20 17.02 2.05
N ASP A 255 19.36 18.18 2.67
CA ASP A 255 19.80 18.28 4.06
C ASP A 255 18.68 17.96 5.04
N LYS A 256 17.42 18.23 4.64
CA LYS A 256 16.25 18.09 5.48
C LYS A 256 15.06 17.55 4.70
N LEU A 257 14.32 16.66 5.34
CA LEU A 257 13.02 16.20 4.92
C LEU A 257 12.00 16.59 5.99
N VAL A 258 10.89 17.19 5.58
CA VAL A 258 9.79 17.55 6.49
C VAL A 258 8.49 16.95 5.99
N TYR A 259 7.88 16.09 6.79
CA TYR A 259 6.50 15.69 6.60
C TYR A 259 5.57 16.70 7.26
N ARG A 260 4.72 17.34 6.48
CA ARG A 260 3.63 18.22 6.95
C ARG A 260 2.34 17.44 7.02
N THR A 261 1.81 17.26 8.22
CA THR A 261 0.49 16.66 8.41
C THR A 261 -0.60 17.70 8.21
N ILE A 262 -1.35 17.57 7.13
CA ILE A 262 -2.47 18.47 6.79
C ILE A 262 -3.69 17.58 6.54
N LYS A 263 -4.65 17.57 7.48
CA LYS A 263 -5.82 16.67 7.42
C LYS A 263 -6.87 17.13 6.40
N ASP A 264 -6.99 18.43 6.23
CA ASP A 264 -7.97 19.04 5.32
C ASP A 264 -7.44 19.05 3.88
N GLU A 265 -8.20 18.47 2.96
CA GLU A 265 -7.82 18.31 1.55
C GLU A 265 -7.68 19.65 0.83
N ALA A 266 -8.59 20.61 1.09
CA ALA A 266 -8.52 21.93 0.49
C ALA A 266 -7.25 22.69 0.94
N THR A 267 -6.87 22.52 2.20
CA THR A 267 -5.63 23.09 2.75
C THR A 267 -4.39 22.45 2.13
N GLN A 268 -4.39 21.11 1.88
CA GLN A 268 -3.31 20.44 1.16
C GLN A 268 -3.15 21.00 -0.26
N LEU A 269 -4.26 21.15 -0.98
CA LEU A 269 -4.28 21.70 -2.34
C LEU A 269 -3.81 23.15 -2.38
N ALA A 270 -4.17 23.96 -1.39
CA ALA A 270 -3.65 25.32 -1.26
C ALA A 270 -2.14 25.33 -0.98
N ALA A 271 -1.66 24.42 -0.13
CA ALA A 271 -0.24 24.34 0.23
C ALA A 271 0.64 23.92 -0.96
N ILE A 272 0.24 22.90 -1.74
CA ILE A 272 1.00 22.52 -2.94
C ILE A 272 0.93 23.60 -4.01
N ARG A 273 -0.21 24.23 -4.25
CA ARG A 273 -0.40 25.31 -5.21
C ARG A 273 0.46 26.54 -4.91
N THR A 274 0.70 26.84 -3.64
CA THR A 274 1.50 28.00 -3.19
C THR A 274 2.95 27.64 -2.86
N ALA A 275 3.40 26.46 -3.24
CA ALA A 275 4.76 25.96 -3.02
C ALA A 275 5.21 25.91 -1.53
N LYS A 276 4.25 25.85 -0.60
CA LYS A 276 4.51 25.50 0.81
C LYS A 276 4.79 24.01 0.99
N LEU A 277 4.43 23.21 0.01
CA LEU A 277 4.84 21.82 -0.17
C LEU A 277 5.58 21.71 -1.50
N ASP A 278 6.64 20.92 -1.52
CA ASP A 278 7.36 20.55 -2.74
C ASP A 278 6.71 19.35 -3.44
N LEU A 279 6.10 18.45 -2.64
CA LEU A 279 5.49 17.20 -3.06
C LEU A 279 4.23 16.91 -2.27
N LEU A 280 3.20 16.41 -2.96
CA LEU A 280 1.99 15.83 -2.36
C LEU A 280 1.75 14.44 -2.97
N GLU A 281 1.78 13.39 -2.15
CA GLU A 281 1.80 12.00 -2.59
C GLU A 281 0.46 11.49 -3.13
N THR A 282 -0.65 12.05 -2.66
CA THR A 282 -1.99 11.58 -3.00
C THR A 282 -2.96 12.73 -3.12
N ILE A 283 -3.52 12.89 -4.31
CA ILE A 283 -4.54 13.89 -4.65
C ILE A 283 -5.68 13.18 -5.36
N ASN A 284 -6.90 13.44 -4.95
CA ASN A 284 -8.08 12.94 -5.64
C ASN A 284 -8.16 13.51 -7.06
N ALA A 285 -8.46 12.67 -8.04
CA ALA A 285 -8.51 13.03 -9.46
C ALA A 285 -9.40 14.24 -9.77
N ARG A 286 -10.51 14.42 -9.05
CA ARG A 286 -11.44 15.54 -9.24
C ARG A 286 -10.79 16.94 -9.11
N TYR A 287 -9.67 17.07 -8.41
CA TYR A 287 -8.98 18.34 -8.21
C TYR A 287 -7.89 18.63 -9.26
N ILE A 288 -7.52 17.65 -10.08
CA ILE A 288 -6.43 17.77 -11.05
C ILE A 288 -6.71 18.84 -12.12
N PRO A 289 -7.92 18.97 -12.69
CA PRO A 289 -8.21 20.03 -13.65
C PRO A 289 -7.96 21.44 -13.09
N GLU A 290 -8.37 21.70 -11.85
CA GLU A 290 -8.16 22.99 -11.18
C GLU A 290 -6.67 23.23 -10.86
N LEU A 291 -5.95 22.22 -10.37
CA LEU A 291 -4.52 22.34 -10.13
C LEU A 291 -3.73 22.60 -11.40
N LYS A 292 -4.04 21.92 -12.51
CA LYS A 292 -3.40 22.18 -13.81
C LYS A 292 -3.64 23.60 -14.31
N LYS A 293 -4.78 24.20 -13.99
CA LYS A 293 -5.10 25.59 -14.33
C LYS A 293 -4.42 26.58 -13.40
N SER A 294 -4.42 26.35 -12.10
CA SER A 294 -3.94 27.30 -11.09
C SER A 294 -2.45 27.20 -10.78
N ALA A 295 -1.82 26.04 -11.06
CA ALA A 295 -0.38 25.78 -10.92
C ALA A 295 0.13 24.91 -12.07
N PRO A 296 0.16 25.46 -13.32
CA PRO A 296 0.45 24.70 -14.54
C PRO A 296 1.87 24.13 -14.60
N GLN A 297 2.77 24.57 -13.72
CA GLN A 297 4.15 24.07 -13.64
C GLN A 297 4.24 22.73 -12.88
N LEU A 298 3.23 22.35 -12.09
CA LEU A 298 3.23 21.11 -11.35
C LEU A 298 3.34 19.91 -12.30
N GLN A 299 4.14 18.95 -11.90
CA GLN A 299 4.24 17.64 -12.54
C GLN A 299 3.29 16.68 -11.82
N PHE A 300 2.76 15.69 -12.56
CA PHE A 300 1.77 14.76 -12.04
C PHE A 300 2.11 13.33 -12.45
N ALA A 301 1.92 12.41 -11.54
CA ALA A 301 1.88 10.99 -11.82
C ALA A 301 0.51 10.42 -11.45
N LYS A 302 -0.19 9.83 -12.42
CA LYS A 302 -1.48 9.16 -12.24
C LYS A 302 -1.24 7.70 -11.87
N ARG A 303 -1.97 7.18 -10.90
CA ARG A 303 -2.00 5.76 -10.55
C ARG A 303 -3.38 5.33 -10.08
N LEU A 304 -3.70 4.06 -10.23
CA LEU A 304 -4.87 3.50 -9.56
C LEU A 304 -4.63 3.53 -8.05
N SER A 305 -5.66 3.87 -7.28
CA SER A 305 -5.54 3.89 -5.82
C SER A 305 -5.21 2.49 -5.30
N ILE A 306 -4.23 2.42 -4.42
CA ILE A 306 -3.92 1.18 -3.68
C ILE A 306 -4.97 0.86 -2.61
N LEU A 307 -5.86 1.80 -2.32
CA LEU A 307 -6.98 1.64 -1.39
C LEU A 307 -8.25 1.39 -2.21
N GLY A 308 -8.64 0.12 -2.34
CA GLY A 308 -9.93 -0.25 -2.92
C GLY A 308 -11.05 -0.12 -1.90
N SER A 309 -12.11 0.62 -2.24
CA SER A 309 -13.33 0.69 -1.43
C SER A 309 -14.25 -0.50 -1.69
N PHE A 310 -14.89 -1.01 -0.65
CA PHE A 310 -15.90 -2.07 -0.72
C PHE A 310 -16.83 -2.00 0.48
N MET A 311 -18.03 -2.56 0.36
CA MET A 311 -18.87 -2.80 1.52
C MET A 311 -18.86 -4.29 1.88
N ALA A 312 -18.26 -4.64 3.00
CA ALA A 312 -18.30 -6.00 3.52
C ALA A 312 -19.71 -6.32 4.04
N LEU A 313 -20.18 -7.53 3.74
CA LEU A 313 -21.47 -8.07 4.13
C LEU A 313 -21.21 -9.22 5.11
N ARG A 314 -21.65 -9.09 6.34
CA ARG A 314 -21.40 -10.12 7.39
C ARG A 314 -22.11 -11.42 7.03
N THR A 315 -21.36 -12.38 6.51
CA THR A 315 -21.89 -13.70 6.07
C THR A 315 -22.32 -14.60 7.22
N ASP A 316 -22.00 -14.23 8.46
CA ASP A 316 -22.44 -14.89 9.70
C ASP A 316 -23.76 -14.33 10.26
N THR A 317 -24.41 -13.41 9.55
CA THR A 317 -25.60 -12.69 10.03
C THR A 317 -26.66 -12.63 8.93
N LYS A 318 -27.92 -12.92 9.28
CA LYS A 318 -29.08 -12.73 8.38
C LYS A 318 -29.28 -11.24 8.07
N PRO A 319 -29.64 -10.94 6.81
CA PRO A 319 -29.91 -11.84 5.68
C PRO A 319 -28.66 -12.14 4.83
N PHE A 320 -27.47 -11.67 5.21
CA PHE A 320 -26.23 -11.76 4.40
C PHE A 320 -25.57 -13.15 4.46
N ASP A 321 -26.07 -14.09 5.27
CA ASP A 321 -25.71 -15.50 5.22
C ASP A 321 -26.14 -16.17 3.90
N ASP A 322 -27.20 -15.63 3.24
CA ASP A 322 -27.65 -16.10 1.93
C ASP A 322 -26.86 -15.42 0.78
N ILE A 323 -26.20 -16.22 -0.04
CA ILE A 323 -25.44 -15.73 -1.19
C ILE A 323 -26.32 -14.98 -2.21
N ARG A 324 -27.61 -15.35 -2.35
CA ARG A 324 -28.54 -14.69 -3.27
C ARG A 324 -28.77 -13.23 -2.89
N VAL A 325 -28.84 -12.96 -1.57
CA VAL A 325 -28.94 -11.59 -1.04
C VAL A 325 -27.67 -10.79 -1.36
N ARG A 326 -26.47 -11.38 -1.14
CA ARG A 326 -25.21 -10.70 -1.42
C ARG A 326 -25.03 -10.40 -2.92
N ARG A 327 -25.42 -11.34 -3.78
CA ARG A 327 -25.41 -11.16 -5.24
C ARG A 327 -26.42 -10.08 -5.66
N ALA A 328 -27.63 -10.07 -5.08
CA ALA A 328 -28.63 -9.04 -5.34
C ALA A 328 -28.11 -7.64 -5.00
N ILE A 329 -27.42 -7.46 -3.87
CA ILE A 329 -26.79 -6.19 -3.47
C ILE A 329 -25.77 -5.73 -4.52
N ASN A 330 -24.93 -6.65 -5.01
CA ASN A 330 -23.96 -6.32 -6.05
C ASN A 330 -24.62 -5.85 -7.34
N MET A 331 -25.71 -6.51 -7.78
CA MET A 331 -26.44 -6.16 -9.00
C MET A 331 -27.33 -4.93 -8.86
N ALA A 332 -27.70 -4.55 -7.62
CA ALA A 332 -28.53 -3.38 -7.35
C ALA A 332 -27.78 -2.05 -7.48
N VAL A 333 -26.45 -2.05 -7.38
CA VAL A 333 -25.63 -0.82 -7.38
C VAL A 333 -25.06 -0.56 -8.77
N ASN A 334 -25.33 0.63 -9.34
CA ASN A 334 -24.83 1.05 -10.64
C ASN A 334 -23.39 1.59 -10.54
N LYS A 335 -22.43 0.68 -10.66
CA LYS A 335 -21.00 0.99 -10.56
C LYS A 335 -20.50 1.91 -11.68
N LYS A 336 -21.08 1.81 -12.88
CA LYS A 336 -20.74 2.69 -14.02
C LYS A 336 -21.14 4.13 -13.73
N GLU A 337 -22.33 4.34 -13.18
CA GLU A 337 -22.78 5.68 -12.79
C GLU A 337 -21.93 6.25 -11.64
N ILE A 338 -21.50 5.42 -10.67
CA ILE A 338 -20.55 5.83 -9.62
C ILE A 338 -19.23 6.30 -10.27
N ILE A 339 -18.69 5.59 -11.27
CA ILE A 339 -17.49 6.02 -11.99
C ILE A 339 -17.70 7.39 -12.63
N GLU A 340 -18.78 7.58 -13.36
CA GLU A 340 -19.03 8.81 -14.12
C GLU A 340 -19.39 9.99 -13.21
N ALA A 341 -20.33 9.80 -12.26
CA ALA A 341 -20.90 10.90 -11.49
C ALA A 341 -20.06 11.22 -10.23
N HIS A 342 -19.58 10.20 -9.51
CA HIS A 342 -18.83 10.42 -8.28
C HIS A 342 -17.33 10.58 -8.54
N TYR A 343 -16.74 9.73 -9.40
CA TYR A 343 -15.32 9.78 -9.72
C TYR A 343 -14.99 10.55 -11.02
N THR A 344 -15.97 11.20 -11.66
CA THR A 344 -15.78 11.99 -12.90
C THR A 344 -15.09 11.23 -14.04
N GLY A 345 -15.38 9.92 -14.17
CA GLY A 345 -14.72 9.03 -15.12
C GLY A 345 -13.33 8.51 -14.67
N GLU A 346 -12.84 8.99 -13.53
CA GLU A 346 -11.49 8.70 -13.03
C GLU A 346 -11.46 7.53 -12.03
N ALA A 347 -12.04 6.39 -12.43
CA ALA A 347 -12.01 5.15 -11.65
C ALA A 347 -12.07 3.93 -12.56
N GLU A 348 -11.68 2.78 -12.05
CA GLU A 348 -11.76 1.48 -12.73
C GLU A 348 -12.56 0.45 -11.96
N MET A 349 -13.26 -0.42 -12.70
CA MET A 349 -13.73 -1.70 -12.18
C MET A 349 -12.67 -2.75 -12.43
N HIS A 350 -12.15 -3.34 -11.38
CA HIS A 350 -11.14 -4.40 -11.47
C HIS A 350 -11.48 -5.60 -10.58
N ALA A 351 -10.84 -6.72 -10.85
CA ALA A 351 -11.02 -7.96 -10.10
C ALA A 351 -10.31 -7.91 -8.74
N TYR A 352 -10.92 -7.15 -7.79
CA TYR A 352 -10.47 -7.17 -6.39
C TYR A 352 -10.49 -8.63 -5.87
N PRO A 353 -9.54 -9.08 -5.02
CA PRO A 353 -8.54 -8.31 -4.26
C PRO A 353 -7.17 -8.17 -4.94
N MET A 354 -7.01 -8.60 -6.18
CA MET A 354 -5.76 -8.43 -6.90
C MET A 354 -5.66 -7.04 -7.52
N TYR A 355 -4.43 -6.55 -7.65
CA TYR A 355 -4.15 -5.26 -8.23
C TYR A 355 -3.64 -5.43 -9.67
N PRO A 356 -4.08 -4.59 -10.63
CA PRO A 356 -3.73 -4.76 -12.05
C PRO A 356 -2.23 -4.84 -12.36
N ASP A 357 -1.40 -4.13 -11.59
CA ASP A 357 0.06 -4.10 -11.79
C ASP A 357 0.79 -5.32 -11.22
N TRP A 358 0.08 -6.29 -10.63
CA TRP A 358 0.70 -7.50 -10.09
C TRP A 358 0.81 -8.58 -11.16
N ASP A 359 1.93 -8.58 -11.85
CA ASP A 359 2.20 -9.45 -12.99
C ASP A 359 2.02 -10.94 -12.67
N GLY A 360 1.12 -11.58 -13.43
CA GLY A 360 0.78 -12.98 -13.30
C GLY A 360 -0.14 -13.35 -12.13
N TYR A 361 -0.52 -12.39 -11.27
CA TYR A 361 -1.50 -12.58 -10.19
C TYR A 361 -2.88 -12.04 -10.52
N TYR A 362 -2.96 -11.05 -11.40
CA TYR A 362 -4.19 -10.38 -11.78
C TYR A 362 -4.74 -10.93 -13.10
N ASP A 363 -6.03 -11.24 -13.10
CA ASP A 363 -6.82 -11.42 -14.30
C ASP A 363 -7.90 -10.32 -14.36
N SER A 364 -8.04 -9.67 -15.52
CA SER A 364 -9.04 -8.62 -15.72
C SER A 364 -10.46 -9.16 -15.70
N LEU A 365 -11.46 -8.31 -15.42
CA LEU A 365 -12.86 -8.72 -15.30
C LEU A 365 -13.41 -9.40 -16.56
N ASP A 366 -12.93 -9.04 -17.74
CA ASP A 366 -13.34 -9.68 -19.02
C ASP A 366 -12.94 -11.16 -19.09
N LYS A 367 -11.88 -11.57 -18.36
CA LYS A 367 -11.43 -12.96 -18.24
C LYS A 367 -12.13 -13.75 -17.15
N MET A 368 -12.88 -13.08 -16.27
CA MET A 368 -13.59 -13.74 -15.19
C MET A 368 -14.78 -14.55 -15.70
N PRO A 369 -15.26 -15.57 -14.95
CA PRO A 369 -16.50 -16.27 -15.26
C PRO A 369 -17.71 -15.33 -15.30
N ASP A 370 -18.75 -15.72 -16.05
CA ASP A 370 -19.97 -14.92 -16.16
C ASP A 370 -20.66 -14.72 -14.81
N SER A 371 -20.56 -15.69 -13.90
CA SER A 371 -21.06 -15.60 -12.53
C SER A 371 -20.39 -14.46 -11.72
N VAL A 372 -19.13 -14.13 -12.00
CA VAL A 372 -18.43 -12.98 -11.41
C VAL A 372 -18.77 -11.69 -12.15
N LYS A 373 -18.76 -11.72 -13.50
CA LYS A 373 -19.08 -10.55 -14.34
C LYS A 373 -20.44 -9.95 -14.01
N GLU A 374 -21.46 -10.80 -13.77
CA GLU A 374 -22.81 -10.34 -13.46
C GLU A 374 -22.88 -9.52 -12.14
N LEU A 375 -21.95 -9.72 -11.19
CA LEU A 375 -21.88 -8.93 -9.97
C LEU A 375 -21.50 -7.45 -10.21
N TYR A 376 -20.88 -7.19 -11.36
CA TYR A 376 -20.49 -5.84 -11.77
C TYR A 376 -21.52 -5.20 -12.70
N ALA A 377 -22.47 -5.99 -13.21
CA ALA A 377 -23.55 -5.51 -14.06
C ALA A 377 -24.69 -4.94 -13.21
N TYR A 378 -25.17 -3.73 -13.58
CA TYR A 378 -26.36 -3.14 -12.96
C TYR A 378 -27.61 -3.85 -13.46
N ASN A 379 -28.31 -4.58 -12.59
CA ASN A 379 -29.52 -5.34 -12.92
C ASN A 379 -30.50 -5.39 -11.73
N PRO A 380 -31.20 -4.27 -11.44
CA PRO A 380 -32.12 -4.20 -10.30
C PRO A 380 -33.31 -5.16 -10.43
N LYS A 381 -33.69 -5.56 -11.65
CA LYS A 381 -34.74 -6.56 -11.87
C LYS A 381 -34.31 -7.92 -11.35
N LYS A 382 -33.14 -8.42 -11.75
CA LYS A 382 -32.57 -9.68 -11.26
C LYS A 382 -32.29 -9.62 -9.76
N ALA A 383 -31.87 -8.47 -9.25
CA ALA A 383 -31.68 -8.26 -7.81
C ALA A 383 -32.98 -8.50 -7.04
N LYS A 384 -34.12 -7.95 -7.49
CA LYS A 384 -35.44 -8.19 -6.88
C LYS A 384 -35.87 -9.66 -6.95
N GLU A 385 -35.59 -10.34 -8.07
CA GLU A 385 -35.87 -11.77 -8.24
C GLU A 385 -35.10 -12.59 -7.21
N LEU A 386 -33.79 -12.36 -7.08
CA LEU A 386 -32.94 -13.04 -6.08
C LEU A 386 -33.38 -12.76 -4.64
N LEU A 387 -33.77 -11.54 -4.33
CA LEU A 387 -34.29 -11.19 -3.00
C LEU A 387 -35.59 -11.93 -2.70
N LYS A 388 -36.51 -12.03 -3.67
CA LYS A 388 -37.74 -12.79 -3.54
C LYS A 388 -37.47 -14.27 -3.31
N GLU A 389 -36.56 -14.88 -4.07
CA GLU A 389 -36.14 -16.28 -3.91
C GLU A 389 -35.48 -16.55 -2.57
N ALA A 390 -34.75 -15.54 -2.02
CA ALA A 390 -34.14 -15.61 -0.68
C ALA A 390 -35.14 -15.37 0.47
N GLY A 391 -36.44 -15.11 0.16
CA GLY A 391 -37.47 -14.88 1.17
C GLY A 391 -37.67 -13.43 1.58
N TYR A 392 -37.11 -12.48 0.82
CA TYR A 392 -37.23 -11.03 1.09
C TYR A 392 -37.92 -10.28 -0.06
N PRO A 393 -39.17 -10.63 -0.44
CA PRO A 393 -39.87 -10.02 -1.59
C PRO A 393 -40.11 -8.52 -1.43
N ASN A 394 -40.18 -8.03 -0.17
CA ASN A 394 -40.37 -6.62 0.18
C ASN A 394 -39.09 -5.95 0.67
N GLY A 395 -37.94 -6.62 0.51
CA GLY A 395 -36.66 -6.15 1.03
C GLY A 395 -36.51 -6.31 2.53
N PHE A 396 -35.56 -5.56 3.08
CA PHE A 396 -35.22 -5.55 4.51
C PHE A 396 -34.48 -4.27 4.90
N THR A 397 -34.30 -4.06 6.22
CA THR A 397 -33.50 -2.95 6.75
C THR A 397 -32.21 -3.48 7.37
N PHE A 398 -31.09 -2.79 7.15
CA PHE A 398 -29.80 -3.08 7.81
C PHE A 398 -29.04 -1.79 8.10
N LYS A 399 -28.05 -1.85 8.99
CA LYS A 399 -27.15 -0.72 9.25
C LYS A 399 -25.90 -0.82 8.40
N MET A 400 -25.56 0.29 7.70
CA MET A 400 -24.33 0.47 6.95
C MET A 400 -23.39 1.37 7.74
N GLN A 401 -22.39 0.76 8.38
CA GLN A 401 -21.37 1.47 9.15
C GLN A 401 -20.21 1.88 8.24
N PHE A 402 -19.71 3.11 8.39
CA PHE A 402 -18.55 3.63 7.67
C PHE A 402 -17.77 4.64 8.52
N CYS A 403 -16.49 4.89 8.17
CA CYS A 403 -15.71 5.91 8.85
C CYS A 403 -16.13 7.31 8.41
N SER A 404 -16.53 8.17 9.36
CA SER A 404 -16.72 9.61 9.11
C SER A 404 -15.42 10.36 8.80
N CYS A 405 -14.28 9.70 9.00
CA CYS A 405 -12.95 10.22 8.65
C CYS A 405 -12.64 10.17 7.15
N SER A 406 -13.44 9.43 6.36
CA SER A 406 -13.26 9.28 4.91
C SER A 406 -14.30 10.13 4.17
N PRO A 407 -13.90 11.22 3.49
CA PRO A 407 -14.81 11.98 2.64
C PRO A 407 -15.44 11.11 1.55
N ASP A 408 -14.67 10.23 0.92
CA ASP A 408 -15.14 9.30 -0.11
C ASP A 408 -16.27 8.39 0.40
N HIS A 409 -16.11 7.78 1.59
CA HIS A 409 -17.18 6.95 2.18
C HIS A 409 -18.40 7.75 2.58
N SER A 410 -18.23 8.99 3.05
CA SER A 410 -19.33 9.87 3.43
C SER A 410 -20.19 10.27 2.22
N GLU A 411 -19.59 10.33 1.03
CA GLU A 411 -20.27 10.59 -0.23
C GLU A 411 -20.83 9.30 -0.86
N LEU A 412 -20.10 8.17 -0.81
CA LEU A 412 -20.53 6.88 -1.39
C LEU A 412 -21.68 6.24 -0.62
N ALA A 413 -21.69 6.32 0.71
CA ALA A 413 -22.70 5.63 1.52
C ALA A 413 -24.14 6.05 1.18
N PRO A 414 -24.49 7.35 1.02
CA PRO A 414 -25.81 7.75 0.56
C PRO A 414 -26.15 7.27 -0.86
N LEU A 415 -25.16 7.27 -1.77
CA LEU A 415 -25.37 6.77 -3.14
C LEU A 415 -25.71 5.28 -3.15
N ILE A 416 -24.95 4.48 -2.40
CA ILE A 416 -25.21 3.05 -2.26
C ILE A 416 -26.59 2.83 -1.65
N ALA A 417 -26.95 3.56 -0.60
CA ALA A 417 -28.26 3.46 0.04
C ALA A 417 -29.41 3.76 -0.93
N ALA A 418 -29.28 4.79 -1.77
CA ALA A 418 -30.28 5.16 -2.77
C ALA A 418 -30.47 4.06 -3.85
N TYR A 419 -29.39 3.39 -4.29
CA TYR A 419 -29.51 2.25 -5.20
C TYR A 419 -30.20 1.07 -4.54
N LEU A 420 -29.85 0.76 -3.30
CA LEU A 420 -30.43 -0.37 -2.56
C LEU A 420 -31.93 -0.16 -2.27
N GLU A 421 -32.37 1.08 -2.04
CA GLU A 421 -33.78 1.42 -1.84
C GLU A 421 -34.64 1.11 -3.06
N GLN A 422 -34.10 1.23 -4.28
CA GLN A 422 -34.81 0.87 -5.51
C GLN A 422 -35.20 -0.61 -5.58
N VAL A 423 -34.51 -1.47 -4.85
CA VAL A 423 -34.82 -2.90 -4.76
C VAL A 423 -35.47 -3.29 -3.43
N GLY A 424 -35.89 -2.32 -2.61
CA GLY A 424 -36.57 -2.51 -1.33
C GLY A 424 -35.65 -2.68 -0.13
N ILE A 425 -34.33 -2.55 -0.29
CA ILE A 425 -33.37 -2.65 0.81
C ILE A 425 -33.12 -1.26 1.40
N LYS A 426 -33.43 -1.08 2.69
CA LYS A 426 -33.15 0.16 3.43
C LYS A 426 -31.84 0.07 4.16
N ALA A 427 -30.83 0.84 3.74
CA ALA A 427 -29.56 0.98 4.45
C ALA A 427 -29.61 2.18 5.40
N GLU A 428 -29.55 1.94 6.71
CA GLU A 428 -29.44 2.97 7.74
C GLU A 428 -27.97 3.37 7.91
N LEU A 429 -27.66 4.62 7.59
CA LEU A 429 -26.28 5.13 7.61
C LEU A 429 -25.78 5.32 9.04
N LYS A 430 -24.62 4.74 9.37
CA LYS A 430 -23.97 4.83 10.68
C LYS A 430 -22.54 5.37 10.55
N PRO A 431 -22.36 6.69 10.40
CA PRO A 431 -21.02 7.29 10.44
C PRO A 431 -20.38 7.06 11.81
N THR A 432 -19.12 6.66 11.83
CA THR A 432 -18.39 6.28 13.06
C THR A 432 -17.00 6.90 13.03
N GLU A 433 -16.52 7.42 14.16
CA GLU A 433 -15.16 7.93 14.31
C GLU A 433 -14.13 6.81 14.08
N TYR A 434 -12.93 7.16 13.59
CA TYR A 434 -11.93 6.21 13.13
C TYR A 434 -11.54 5.15 14.17
N GLY A 435 -11.24 5.57 15.40
CA GLY A 435 -10.83 4.64 16.46
C GLY A 435 -11.94 3.65 16.83
N ALA A 436 -13.18 4.16 16.96
CA ALA A 436 -14.36 3.34 17.21
C ALA A 436 -14.70 2.44 16.02
N PHE A 437 -14.52 2.95 14.79
CA PHE A 437 -14.70 2.21 13.55
C PHE A 437 -13.77 0.99 13.51
N LEU A 438 -12.46 1.20 13.64
CA LEU A 438 -11.48 0.09 13.65
C LEU A 438 -11.70 -0.88 14.82
N SER A 439 -11.97 -0.35 16.01
CA SER A 439 -12.24 -1.19 17.19
C SER A 439 -13.45 -2.09 16.97
N ALA A 440 -14.53 -1.58 16.37
CA ALA A 440 -15.71 -2.39 16.05
C ALA A 440 -15.36 -3.57 15.15
N MET A 441 -14.54 -3.38 14.11
CA MET A 441 -14.11 -4.43 13.20
C MET A 441 -13.19 -5.45 13.90
N THR A 442 -12.13 -4.98 14.55
CA THR A 442 -11.12 -5.85 15.16
C THR A 442 -11.67 -6.68 16.34
N THR A 443 -12.70 -6.17 17.02
CA THR A 443 -13.44 -6.89 18.06
C THR A 443 -14.68 -7.63 17.54
N ARG A 444 -14.90 -7.64 16.20
CA ARG A 444 -16.02 -8.33 15.52
C ARG A 444 -17.42 -7.85 15.93
N LYS A 445 -17.52 -6.58 16.37
CA LYS A 445 -18.76 -5.91 16.81
C LYS A 445 -19.29 -4.89 15.81
N HIS A 446 -18.75 -4.88 14.58
CA HIS A 446 -19.21 -4.01 13.51
C HIS A 446 -20.58 -4.41 12.97
N GLU A 447 -21.26 -3.48 12.32
CA GLU A 447 -22.59 -3.69 11.74
C GLU A 447 -22.55 -4.66 10.55
N ALA A 448 -23.72 -5.14 10.14
CA ALA A 448 -23.87 -6.15 9.11
C ALA A 448 -23.38 -5.69 7.72
N GLY A 449 -23.54 -4.40 7.39
CA GLY A 449 -22.90 -3.74 6.26
C GLY A 449 -21.76 -2.84 6.75
N TYR A 450 -20.54 -3.07 6.26
CA TYR A 450 -19.36 -2.34 6.71
C TYR A 450 -18.59 -1.77 5.51
N LEU A 451 -18.83 -0.49 5.21
CA LEU A 451 -18.17 0.21 4.11
C LEU A 451 -16.79 0.67 4.55
N MET A 452 -15.77 0.12 3.91
CA MET A 452 -14.38 0.44 4.21
C MET A 452 -13.51 0.37 2.96
N ASN A 453 -12.28 0.80 3.10
CA ASN A 453 -11.20 0.51 2.16
C ASN A 453 -10.15 -0.39 2.81
N SER A 454 -9.41 -1.11 1.99
CA SER A 454 -8.25 -1.87 2.43
C SER A 454 -7.13 -1.71 1.43
N SER A 455 -5.91 -1.51 1.93
CA SER A 455 -4.77 -1.44 1.03
C SER A 455 -4.52 -2.78 0.36
N HIS A 456 -4.19 -2.73 -0.91
CA HIS A 456 -3.62 -3.85 -1.62
C HIS A 456 -2.18 -4.04 -1.11
N THR A 457 -1.99 -5.07 -0.31
CA THR A 457 -0.67 -5.53 0.13
C THR A 457 -0.08 -6.46 -0.94
N ASN A 458 0.83 -7.37 -0.60
CA ASN A 458 1.22 -8.38 -1.58
C ASN A 458 0.05 -9.35 -1.91
N PRO A 459 0.08 -10.06 -3.04
CA PRO A 459 -1.03 -10.91 -3.51
C PRO A 459 -1.52 -11.92 -2.47
N THR A 460 -0.61 -12.64 -1.84
CA THR A 460 -0.92 -13.67 -0.84
C THR A 460 -1.57 -13.05 0.41
N THR A 461 -0.98 -11.97 0.93
CA THR A 461 -1.53 -11.27 2.11
C THR A 461 -2.88 -10.63 1.82
N SER A 462 -3.14 -10.12 0.61
CA SER A 462 -4.43 -9.53 0.23
C SER A 462 -5.57 -10.55 0.31
N ILE A 463 -5.35 -11.78 -0.16
CA ILE A 463 -6.31 -12.89 -0.01
C ILE A 463 -6.42 -13.32 1.46
N ARG A 464 -5.29 -13.59 2.11
CA ARG A 464 -5.26 -14.11 3.48
C ARG A 464 -5.99 -13.20 4.45
N LYS A 465 -5.56 -11.94 4.55
CA LYS A 465 -6.06 -11.02 5.59
C LYS A 465 -7.55 -10.75 5.47
N SER A 466 -8.08 -10.77 4.23
CA SER A 466 -9.44 -10.32 3.94
C SER A 466 -10.46 -11.47 3.89
N PHE A 467 -10.02 -12.74 3.64
CA PHE A 467 -10.96 -13.81 3.34
C PHE A 467 -10.69 -15.14 4.03
N VAL A 468 -9.49 -15.39 4.56
CA VAL A 468 -9.22 -16.58 5.35
C VAL A 468 -9.96 -16.49 6.68
N SER A 469 -10.49 -17.63 7.12
CA SER A 469 -11.28 -17.73 8.34
C SER A 469 -10.49 -17.22 9.56
N GLY A 470 -11.17 -16.49 10.42
CA GLY A 470 -10.58 -16.01 11.67
C GLY A 470 -9.62 -14.83 11.58
N GLN A 471 -9.26 -14.35 10.38
CA GLN A 471 -8.36 -13.20 10.23
C GLN A 471 -9.02 -11.91 10.74
N THR A 472 -8.25 -11.09 11.44
CA THR A 472 -8.72 -9.82 12.03
C THR A 472 -9.26 -8.84 10.98
N TRP A 473 -8.66 -8.83 9.79
CA TRP A 473 -9.02 -7.96 8.67
C TRP A 473 -10.00 -8.61 7.68
N ASN A 474 -10.78 -9.61 8.13
CA ASN A 474 -11.90 -10.20 7.39
C ASN A 474 -13.24 -9.64 7.91
N PRO A 475 -13.67 -8.44 7.47
CA PRO A 475 -14.89 -7.80 7.97
C PRO A 475 -16.17 -8.52 7.50
N SER A 476 -16.12 -9.33 6.45
CA SER A 476 -17.26 -10.13 6.01
C SER A 476 -17.55 -11.32 6.91
N MET A 477 -16.64 -11.66 7.83
CA MET A 477 -16.72 -12.86 8.64
C MET A 477 -16.85 -14.15 7.81
N HIS A 478 -16.43 -14.09 6.55
CA HIS A 478 -16.45 -15.24 5.64
C HIS A 478 -15.61 -16.38 6.20
N THR A 479 -16.15 -17.59 6.15
CA THR A 479 -15.46 -18.81 6.57
C THR A 479 -15.66 -19.90 5.51
N ASN A 480 -14.56 -20.54 5.10
CA ASN A 480 -14.57 -21.63 4.16
C ASN A 480 -13.33 -22.51 4.34
N ALA A 481 -13.49 -23.67 4.96
CA ALA A 481 -12.38 -24.56 5.26
C ALA A 481 -11.60 -25.05 4.02
N LYS A 482 -12.26 -25.17 2.85
CA LYS A 482 -11.57 -25.54 1.60
C LYS A 482 -10.71 -24.36 1.08
N PHE A 483 -11.22 -23.15 1.22
CA PHE A 483 -10.47 -21.95 0.89
C PHE A 483 -9.25 -21.77 1.79
N ASP A 484 -9.42 -22.01 3.09
CA ASP A 484 -8.34 -21.95 4.06
C ASP A 484 -7.25 -22.99 3.75
N ALA A 485 -7.64 -24.22 3.42
CA ALA A 485 -6.70 -25.28 3.01
C ALA A 485 -5.92 -24.93 1.71
N LYS A 486 -6.56 -24.26 0.74
CA LYS A 486 -5.86 -23.73 -0.44
C LYS A 486 -4.83 -22.68 -0.07
N MET A 487 -5.12 -21.81 0.91
CA MET A 487 -4.14 -20.82 1.37
C MET A 487 -2.93 -21.51 2.01
N ASP A 488 -3.14 -22.59 2.77
CA ASP A 488 -2.04 -23.40 3.31
C ASP A 488 -1.21 -24.04 2.19
N GLU A 489 -1.83 -24.49 1.10
CA GLU A 489 -1.12 -24.98 -0.09
C GLU A 489 -0.29 -23.86 -0.74
N VAL A 490 -0.83 -22.64 -0.86
CA VAL A 490 -0.10 -21.46 -1.38
C VAL A 490 1.18 -21.24 -0.58
N TYR A 491 1.10 -21.25 0.76
CA TYR A 491 2.28 -21.05 1.61
C TYR A 491 3.37 -22.11 1.43
N LYS A 492 2.98 -23.36 1.18
CA LYS A 492 3.90 -24.49 1.04
C LYS A 492 4.42 -24.66 -0.39
N THR A 493 3.81 -23.99 -1.37
CA THR A 493 4.18 -24.12 -2.78
C THR A 493 5.42 -23.28 -3.10
N ARG A 494 6.51 -23.93 -3.53
CA ARG A 494 7.77 -23.27 -3.93
C ARG A 494 7.72 -22.71 -5.34
N ASP A 495 7.03 -23.39 -6.24
CA ASP A 495 6.86 -22.95 -7.62
C ASP A 495 6.00 -21.68 -7.69
N GLU A 496 6.59 -20.58 -8.15
CA GLU A 496 5.91 -19.28 -8.24
C GLU A 496 4.77 -19.30 -9.25
N THR A 497 4.91 -20.02 -10.37
CA THR A 497 3.88 -20.12 -11.39
C THR A 497 2.64 -20.81 -10.83
N LYS A 498 2.85 -21.92 -10.10
CA LYS A 498 1.77 -22.60 -9.40
C LYS A 498 1.11 -21.72 -8.32
N ARG A 499 1.91 -20.96 -7.55
CA ARG A 499 1.36 -20.01 -6.57
C ARG A 499 0.48 -18.93 -7.23
N LYS A 500 0.96 -18.35 -8.33
CA LYS A 500 0.19 -17.37 -9.12
C LYS A 500 -1.13 -17.97 -9.61
N GLN A 501 -1.12 -19.21 -10.09
CA GLN A 501 -2.33 -19.92 -10.50
C GLN A 501 -3.30 -20.11 -9.33
N LEU A 502 -2.83 -20.65 -8.20
CA LEU A 502 -3.66 -20.88 -7.01
C LEU A 502 -4.32 -19.58 -6.51
N LEU A 503 -3.58 -18.48 -6.47
CA LEU A 503 -4.10 -17.19 -6.03
C LEU A 503 -5.12 -16.60 -7.01
N ARG A 504 -4.97 -16.81 -8.33
CA ARG A 504 -6.01 -16.45 -9.31
C ARG A 504 -7.29 -17.27 -9.14
N GLU A 505 -7.15 -18.59 -8.94
CA GLU A 505 -8.30 -19.47 -8.66
C GLU A 505 -9.03 -19.05 -7.38
N MET A 506 -8.29 -18.72 -6.31
CA MET A 506 -8.84 -18.21 -5.06
C MET A 506 -9.53 -16.85 -5.24
N THR A 507 -9.00 -16.00 -6.12
CA THR A 507 -9.63 -14.71 -6.46
C THR A 507 -11.00 -14.93 -7.10
N VAL A 508 -11.11 -15.84 -8.07
CA VAL A 508 -12.40 -16.20 -8.71
C VAL A 508 -13.38 -16.74 -7.66
N GLU A 509 -12.92 -17.68 -6.81
CA GLU A 509 -13.76 -18.30 -5.78
C GLU A 509 -14.34 -17.27 -4.80
N ILE A 510 -13.51 -16.33 -4.32
CA ILE A 510 -13.98 -15.34 -3.36
C ILE A 510 -14.86 -14.26 -4.01
N MET A 511 -14.57 -13.87 -5.24
CA MET A 511 -15.42 -12.94 -5.97
C MET A 511 -16.80 -13.53 -6.19
N ASP A 512 -16.87 -14.80 -6.60
CA ASP A 512 -18.15 -15.50 -6.85
C ASP A 512 -18.97 -15.69 -5.57
N ALA A 513 -18.32 -15.93 -4.42
CA ALA A 513 -18.96 -15.99 -3.11
C ALA A 513 -19.58 -14.64 -2.66
N ALA A 514 -19.18 -13.54 -3.31
CA ALA A 514 -19.70 -12.19 -3.09
C ALA A 514 -19.78 -11.75 -1.61
N PRO A 515 -18.73 -11.94 -0.77
CA PRO A 515 -18.76 -11.48 0.61
C PRO A 515 -18.72 -9.96 0.73
N TYR A 516 -18.41 -9.27 -0.37
CA TYR A 516 -18.39 -7.82 -0.48
C TYR A 516 -19.31 -7.33 -1.61
N LEU A 517 -19.84 -6.13 -1.45
CA LEU A 517 -20.22 -5.30 -2.58
C LEU A 517 -18.93 -4.74 -3.16
N TRP A 518 -18.59 -5.19 -4.36
CA TRP A 518 -17.41 -4.75 -5.10
C TRP A 518 -17.66 -3.37 -5.70
N LEU A 519 -16.83 -2.40 -5.36
CA LEU A 519 -16.93 -1.01 -5.79
C LEU A 519 -15.81 -0.65 -6.77
N PRO A 520 -15.99 0.38 -7.62
CA PRO A 520 -14.92 0.92 -8.43
C PRO A 520 -13.77 1.47 -7.57
N THR A 521 -12.55 1.36 -8.07
CA THR A 521 -11.36 1.94 -7.44
C THR A 521 -10.97 3.22 -8.18
N PRO A 522 -10.87 4.37 -7.49
CA PRO A 522 -10.51 5.63 -8.13
C PRO A 522 -9.04 5.71 -8.52
N TYR A 523 -8.75 6.52 -9.52
CA TYR A 523 -7.41 7.01 -9.76
C TYR A 523 -7.07 8.12 -8.77
N VAL A 524 -5.80 8.17 -8.38
CA VAL A 524 -5.21 9.25 -7.58
C VAL A 524 -3.94 9.74 -8.25
N TYR A 525 -3.48 10.92 -7.85
CA TYR A 525 -2.32 11.56 -8.43
C TYR A 525 -1.31 11.93 -7.35
N ALA A 526 -0.03 11.75 -7.63
CA ALA A 526 1.01 12.50 -6.97
C ALA A 526 1.25 13.80 -7.74
N ALA A 527 1.59 14.89 -7.04
CA ALA A 527 1.97 16.14 -7.66
C ALA A 527 3.23 16.70 -7.01
N TRP A 528 4.13 17.25 -7.82
CA TRP A 528 5.35 17.89 -7.32
C TRP A 528 5.79 19.06 -8.22
N TRP A 529 6.52 19.97 -7.64
CA TRP A 529 7.05 21.11 -8.37
C TRP A 529 8.26 20.73 -9.25
N PRO A 530 8.51 21.41 -10.37
CA PRO A 530 9.56 21.03 -11.34
C PRO A 530 10.99 21.13 -10.79
N TRP A 531 11.20 21.78 -9.66
CA TRP A 531 12.49 21.78 -8.96
C TRP A 531 12.75 20.52 -8.13
N VAL A 532 11.75 19.70 -7.90
CA VAL A 532 11.90 18.35 -7.31
C VAL A 532 12.41 17.43 -8.41
N LYS A 533 13.67 17.06 -8.33
CA LYS A 533 14.36 16.28 -9.36
C LYS A 533 14.58 14.84 -8.91
N ASN A 534 14.79 13.96 -9.87
CA ASN A 534 15.04 12.52 -9.67
C ASN A 534 13.87 11.81 -8.95
N TYR A 535 12.63 12.21 -9.27
CA TYR A 535 11.39 11.64 -8.78
C TYR A 535 10.41 11.41 -9.93
N GLY A 536 9.68 10.31 -9.93
CA GLY A 536 8.73 9.93 -10.98
C GLY A 536 7.35 9.51 -10.45
N GLY A 537 7.06 9.76 -9.16
CA GLY A 537 5.79 9.37 -8.54
C GLY A 537 5.86 8.06 -7.74
N GLU A 538 7.06 7.51 -7.53
CA GLU A 538 7.28 6.33 -6.70
C GLU A 538 6.81 6.60 -5.25
N MET A 539 6.25 5.57 -4.59
CA MET A 539 5.72 5.68 -3.23
C MET A 539 6.52 4.87 -2.20
N SER A 540 6.97 3.68 -2.59
CA SER A 540 7.53 2.73 -1.62
C SER A 540 8.52 1.78 -2.28
N VAL A 541 9.58 1.45 -1.57
CA VAL A 541 10.56 0.41 -1.96
C VAL A 541 10.41 -0.86 -1.11
N GLY A 542 9.25 -1.09 -0.57
CA GLY A 542 8.94 -2.21 0.32
C GLY A 542 7.53 -2.02 0.87
N SER A 543 7.37 -2.08 2.19
CA SER A 543 6.08 -1.86 2.85
C SER A 543 6.02 -0.46 3.45
N LEU A 544 5.35 0.48 2.77
CA LEU A 544 5.23 1.89 3.15
C LEU A 544 6.58 2.55 3.48
N ARG A 545 7.58 2.36 2.63
CA ARG A 545 8.94 2.87 2.88
C ARG A 545 9.40 3.85 1.79
N PRO A 546 9.07 5.14 1.89
CA PRO A 546 9.51 6.15 0.92
C PRO A 546 10.94 6.68 1.20
N GLY A 547 11.55 6.40 2.34
CA GLY A 547 12.86 6.95 2.75
C GLY A 547 13.96 6.85 1.68
N PRO A 548 14.22 5.67 1.11
CA PRO A 548 15.20 5.51 0.04
C PRO A 548 14.85 6.28 -1.25
N ILE A 549 13.56 6.55 -1.51
CA ILE A 549 13.12 7.39 -2.63
C ILE A 549 13.48 8.84 -2.35
N TYR A 550 13.12 9.36 -1.17
CA TYR A 550 13.38 10.75 -0.79
C TYR A 550 14.86 11.06 -0.64
N ALA A 551 15.67 10.08 -0.23
CA ALA A 551 17.11 10.23 -0.20
C ALA A 551 17.71 10.57 -1.59
N ARG A 552 17.04 10.10 -2.66
CA ARG A 552 17.45 10.28 -4.06
C ARG A 552 16.89 11.54 -4.70
N ILE A 553 15.93 12.20 -4.08
CA ILE A 553 15.39 13.48 -4.55
C ILE A 553 16.41 14.59 -4.25
N TRP A 554 16.60 15.48 -5.21
CA TRP A 554 17.34 16.71 -5.00
C TRP A 554 16.51 17.91 -5.45
N ILE A 555 16.76 19.05 -4.85
CA ILE A 555 16.06 20.30 -5.13
C ILE A 555 16.92 21.16 -6.03
N ASP A 556 16.40 21.48 -7.21
CA ASP A 556 16.98 22.48 -8.10
C ASP A 556 16.71 23.88 -7.51
N GLN A 557 17.66 24.34 -6.68
CA GLN A 557 17.51 25.56 -5.91
C GLN A 557 17.47 26.81 -6.79
N GLU A 558 18.18 26.77 -7.91
CA GLU A 558 18.16 27.88 -8.88
C GLU A 558 16.81 27.98 -9.58
N LEU A 559 16.25 26.84 -10.01
CA LEU A 559 14.92 26.80 -10.61
C LEU A 559 13.86 27.22 -9.60
N LYS A 560 13.93 26.77 -8.36
CA LYS A 560 13.02 27.16 -7.28
C LYS A 560 13.03 28.67 -7.09
N LYS A 561 14.20 29.27 -6.94
CA LYS A 561 14.39 30.72 -6.84
C LYS A 561 13.89 31.47 -8.07
N LYS A 562 14.18 30.96 -9.30
CA LYS A 562 13.73 31.56 -10.57
C LYS A 562 12.20 31.60 -10.68
N LEU A 563 11.51 30.62 -10.10
CA LEU A 563 10.05 30.57 -10.06
C LEU A 563 9.44 31.35 -8.89
N GLY A 564 10.24 32.04 -8.08
CA GLY A 564 9.78 32.94 -7.01
C GLY A 564 9.53 32.25 -5.66
N HIS A 565 10.15 31.10 -5.43
CA HIS A 565 9.92 30.29 -4.22
C HIS A 565 11.19 30.01 -3.41
#